data_6e2eb3d0456dea5f964c62d9748417d3
#
_entry.id   6e2eb3d0456dea5f964c62d9748417d3
#
_cell.length_a   1.000
_cell.length_b   1.000
_cell.length_c   1.000
_cell.angle_alpha   90.00
_cell.angle_beta   90.00
_cell.angle_gamma   90.00
#
_symmetry.space_group_name_H-M   'P 1'
#
loop_
_entity.id
_entity.type
_entity.pdbx_description
1 polymer ?
#
loop_
_entity_poly.entity_id
_entity_poly.type
_entity_poly.pdbx_seq_one_letter_code
_entity_poly.pdbx_strand_id
1 'polypeptide(L)'
;MRLWVSVACMYFAAIASAFGASQNQREHGAEIFVASGCRHCHTINNVGGHKGPDLSGVGRVLSKDKIREQILNGGDQMPPFMDDLEAAEVNDLVAFLRSCREKPKKQTSTPAPHLEKNALH
;
A
#
# COMPACT_ATOMS: atom_id res chain seq x y z
N MET A 1 31.86 5.21 -36.12
CA MET A 1 31.16 4.10 -35.43
C MET A 1 31.43 3.98 -33.93
N ARG A 2 32.59 4.38 -33.42
CA ARG A 2 32.92 4.26 -31.99
C ARG A 2 32.20 5.25 -31.06
N LEU A 3 31.82 6.43 -31.52
CA LEU A 3 31.16 7.48 -30.74
C LEU A 3 29.68 7.19 -30.46
N TRP A 4 28.99 6.49 -31.32
CA TRP A 4 27.56 6.18 -31.15
C TRP A 4 27.29 5.12 -30.09
N VAL A 5 28.21 4.16 -29.92
CA VAL A 5 28.11 3.12 -28.90
C VAL A 5 28.24 3.70 -27.48
N SER A 6 29.12 4.70 -27.31
CA SER A 6 29.34 5.36 -26.01
C SER A 6 28.13 6.18 -25.55
N VAL A 7 27.44 6.84 -26.46
CA VAL A 7 26.26 7.64 -26.15
C VAL A 7 25.07 6.75 -25.79
N ALA A 8 24.89 5.62 -26.48
CA ALA A 8 23.83 4.66 -26.17
C ALA A 8 24.02 4.01 -24.79
N CYS A 9 25.25 3.74 -24.36
CA CYS A 9 25.55 3.17 -23.04
C CYS A 9 25.24 4.15 -21.89
N MET A 10 25.50 5.45 -22.10
CA MET A 10 25.19 6.47 -21.09
C MET A 10 23.66 6.67 -20.89
N TYR A 11 22.86 6.56 -21.96
CA TYR A 11 21.41 6.66 -21.85
C TYR A 11 20.77 5.47 -21.11
N PHE A 12 21.34 4.26 -21.28
CA PHE A 12 20.83 3.06 -20.60
C PHE A 12 21.09 3.07 -19.08
N ALA A 13 22.20 3.63 -18.64
CA ALA A 13 22.54 3.73 -17.21
C ALA A 13 21.62 4.71 -16.44
N ALA A 14 21.16 5.78 -17.09
CA ALA A 14 20.30 6.79 -16.46
C ALA A 14 18.87 6.27 -16.17
N ILE A 15 18.36 5.34 -16.97
CA ILE A 15 17.00 4.80 -16.80
C ILE A 15 16.93 3.82 -15.63
N ALA A 16 17.99 3.05 -15.38
CA ALA A 16 18.03 2.07 -14.29
C ALA A 16 17.94 2.71 -12.89
N SER A 17 18.50 3.90 -12.73
CA SER A 17 18.53 4.61 -11.43
C SER A 17 17.15 5.13 -11.00
N ALA A 18 16.29 5.50 -11.94
CA ALA A 18 14.96 6.02 -11.64
C ALA A 18 13.99 4.92 -11.13
N PHE A 19 14.15 3.69 -11.59
CA PHE A 19 13.33 2.57 -11.14
C PHE A 19 13.67 2.12 -9.71
N GLY A 20 14.94 2.14 -9.33
CA GLY A 20 15.38 1.76 -7.99
C GLY A 20 14.85 2.70 -6.90
N ALA A 21 14.89 4.00 -7.12
CA ALA A 21 14.43 5.00 -6.16
C ALA A 21 12.93 4.87 -5.86
N SER A 22 12.10 4.59 -6.86
CA SER A 22 10.65 4.44 -6.66
C SER A 22 10.27 3.12 -5.96
N GLN A 23 11.09 2.09 -6.06
CA GLN A 23 10.87 0.84 -5.33
C GLN A 23 11.23 0.99 -3.86
N ASN A 24 12.39 1.53 -3.54
CA ASN A 24 12.80 1.82 -2.15
C ASN A 24 11.77 2.67 -1.42
N GLN A 25 11.21 3.67 -2.10
CA GLN A 25 10.19 4.54 -1.55
C GLN A 25 8.91 3.77 -1.19
N ARG A 26 8.48 2.83 -2.04
CA ARG A 26 7.29 2.00 -1.77
C ARG A 26 7.53 0.97 -0.67
N GLU A 27 8.72 0.38 -0.64
CA GLU A 27 9.11 -0.57 0.42
C GLU A 27 9.14 0.12 1.78
N HIS A 28 9.79 1.27 1.88
CA HIS A 28 9.79 2.08 3.10
C HIS A 28 8.38 2.52 3.49
N GLY A 29 7.54 2.91 2.54
CA GLY A 29 6.12 3.22 2.79
C GLY A 29 5.33 2.03 3.33
N ALA A 30 5.63 0.81 2.91
CA ALA A 30 5.03 -0.40 3.46
C ALA A 30 5.47 -0.66 4.91
N GLU A 31 6.73 -0.40 5.24
CA GLU A 31 7.25 -0.48 6.60
C GLU A 31 6.56 0.55 7.52
N ILE A 32 6.42 1.80 7.06
CA ILE A 32 5.71 2.85 7.78
C ILE A 32 4.25 2.45 8.03
N PHE A 33 3.57 1.86 7.05
CA PHE A 33 2.20 1.37 7.18
C PHE A 33 2.04 0.37 8.35
N VAL A 34 3.02 -0.49 8.55
CA VAL A 34 3.03 -1.42 9.67
C VAL A 34 3.42 -0.73 10.97
N ALA A 35 4.49 0.05 10.97
CA ALA A 35 5.06 0.71 12.15
C ALA A 35 4.10 1.73 12.78
N SER A 36 3.37 2.49 11.94
CA SER A 36 2.39 3.49 12.40
C SER A 36 1.02 2.88 12.76
N GLY A 37 0.89 1.56 12.75
CA GLY A 37 -0.33 0.88 13.19
C GLY A 37 -1.51 0.92 12.22
N CYS A 38 -1.33 1.40 10.99
CA CYS A 38 -2.39 1.44 9.95
C CYS A 38 -3.02 0.07 9.73
N ARG A 39 -2.20 -0.98 9.80
CA ARG A 39 -2.57 -2.39 9.65
C ARG A 39 -3.54 -2.89 10.74
N HIS A 40 -3.63 -2.24 11.89
CA HIS A 40 -4.59 -2.64 12.92
C HIS A 40 -6.05 -2.42 12.50
N CYS A 41 -6.28 -1.42 11.64
CA CYS A 41 -7.61 -1.07 11.16
C CYS A 41 -7.84 -1.43 9.69
N HIS A 42 -6.80 -1.35 8.86
CA HIS A 42 -6.88 -1.53 7.41
C HIS A 42 -6.34 -2.89 6.95
N THR A 43 -7.00 -3.45 5.94
CA THR A 43 -6.58 -4.68 5.26
C THR A 43 -5.92 -4.32 3.93
N ILE A 44 -4.80 -5.00 3.59
CA ILE A 44 -4.20 -5.04 2.26
C ILE A 44 -3.95 -6.51 1.92
N ASN A 45 -4.44 -6.99 0.79
CA ASN A 45 -4.27 -8.38 0.33
C ASN A 45 -4.70 -9.43 1.37
N ASN A 46 -5.82 -9.20 2.04
CA ASN A 46 -6.37 -10.03 3.12
C ASN A 46 -5.51 -10.10 4.39
N VAL A 47 -4.57 -9.17 4.55
CA VAL A 47 -3.72 -9.09 5.75
C VAL A 47 -3.99 -7.76 6.44
N GLY A 48 -4.44 -7.80 7.68
CA GLY A 48 -4.73 -6.62 8.50
C GLY A 48 -6.09 -6.67 9.18
N GLY A 49 -6.48 -5.53 9.75
CA GLY A 49 -7.75 -5.36 10.46
C GLY A 49 -8.91 -5.00 9.53
N HIS A 50 -10.12 -5.05 10.08
CA HIS A 50 -11.37 -4.79 9.35
C HIS A 50 -12.19 -3.63 9.93
N LYS A 51 -11.57 -2.80 10.78
CA LYS A 51 -12.22 -1.60 11.33
C LYS A 51 -12.31 -0.46 10.32
N GLY A 52 -11.31 -0.37 9.44
CA GLY A 52 -11.26 0.57 8.33
C GLY A 52 -11.50 -0.11 6.98
N PRO A 53 -11.61 0.66 5.89
CA PRO A 53 -11.78 0.11 4.56
C PRO A 53 -10.56 -0.72 4.11
N ASP A 54 -10.81 -1.70 3.23
CA ASP A 54 -9.78 -2.45 2.54
C ASP A 54 -9.02 -1.54 1.55
N LEU A 55 -7.71 -1.45 1.72
CA LEU A 55 -6.83 -0.59 0.93
C LEU A 55 -6.12 -1.32 -0.23
N SER A 56 -6.42 -2.59 -0.48
CA SER A 56 -5.79 -3.38 -1.55
C SER A 56 -5.89 -2.72 -2.93
N GLY A 57 -6.95 -1.99 -3.19
CA GLY A 57 -7.20 -1.28 -4.45
C GLY A 57 -7.20 0.25 -4.34
N VAL A 58 -6.80 0.81 -3.22
CA VAL A 58 -6.93 2.26 -2.94
C VAL A 58 -6.23 3.14 -3.99
N GLY A 59 -5.10 2.69 -4.52
CA GLY A 59 -4.35 3.39 -5.56
C GLY A 59 -5.07 3.49 -6.92
N ARG A 60 -6.17 2.77 -7.12
CA ARG A 60 -7.03 2.91 -8.32
C ARG A 60 -8.13 3.93 -8.14
N VAL A 61 -8.54 4.14 -6.91
CA VAL A 61 -9.74 4.92 -6.55
C VAL A 61 -9.38 6.33 -6.13
N LEU A 62 -8.33 6.48 -5.33
CA LEU A 62 -7.92 7.78 -4.79
C LEU A 62 -6.65 8.31 -5.46
N SER A 63 -6.60 9.64 -5.65
CA SER A 63 -5.39 10.35 -6.07
C SER A 63 -4.35 10.41 -4.94
N LYS A 64 -3.11 10.75 -5.27
CA LYS A 64 -2.05 10.98 -4.27
C LYS A 64 -2.46 12.01 -3.22
N ASP A 65 -3.05 13.11 -3.65
CA ASP A 65 -3.44 14.21 -2.78
C ASP A 65 -4.55 13.81 -1.82
N LYS A 66 -5.52 13.03 -2.30
CA LYS A 66 -6.60 12.50 -1.46
C LYS A 66 -6.12 11.48 -0.43
N ILE A 67 -5.18 10.63 -0.80
CA ILE A 67 -4.54 9.69 0.15
C ILE A 67 -3.78 10.49 1.21
N ARG A 68 -2.98 11.47 0.80
CA ARG A 68 -2.23 12.35 1.70
C ARG A 68 -3.16 13.10 2.67
N GLU A 69 -4.19 13.74 2.14
CA GLU A 69 -5.18 14.47 2.93
C GLU A 69 -5.81 13.58 4.00
N GLN A 70 -6.20 12.36 3.63
CA GLN A 70 -6.79 11.40 4.56
C GLN A 70 -5.81 10.96 5.65
N ILE A 71 -4.55 10.73 5.33
CA ILE A 71 -3.51 10.38 6.32
C ILE A 71 -3.30 11.53 7.30
N LEU A 72 -3.11 12.74 6.79
CA LEU A 72 -2.78 13.89 7.63
C LEU A 72 -3.94 14.30 8.53
N ASN A 73 -5.14 14.32 8.01
CA ASN A 73 -6.32 14.84 8.72
C ASN A 73 -7.13 13.77 9.45
N GLY A 74 -6.96 12.50 9.09
CA GLY A 74 -7.79 11.42 9.61
C GLY A 74 -9.25 11.54 9.15
N GLY A 75 -10.17 10.98 9.93
CA GLY A 75 -11.60 11.09 9.72
C GLY A 75 -12.35 9.98 10.44
N ASP A 76 -13.57 10.24 10.88
CA ASP A 76 -14.41 9.32 11.66
C ASP A 76 -13.65 8.61 12.78
N GLN A 77 -13.23 7.37 12.56
CA GLN A 77 -12.47 6.56 13.51
C GLN A 77 -10.98 6.47 13.18
N MET A 78 -10.51 7.10 12.10
CA MET A 78 -9.11 7.16 11.72
C MET A 78 -8.45 8.38 12.37
N PRO A 79 -7.43 8.21 13.22
CA PRO A 79 -6.72 9.35 13.82
C PRO A 79 -5.95 10.15 12.77
N PRO A 80 -5.74 11.46 12.98
CA PRO A 80 -4.83 12.25 12.17
C PRO A 80 -3.37 11.88 12.46
N PHE A 81 -2.53 11.83 11.43
CA PHE A 81 -1.10 11.50 11.55
C PHE A 81 -0.19 12.67 11.20
N MET A 82 -0.73 13.89 11.15
CA MET A 82 0.03 15.09 10.76
C MET A 82 1.18 15.40 11.74
N ASP A 83 1.02 15.05 13.00
CA ASP A 83 2.02 15.30 14.06
C ASP A 83 2.90 14.06 14.34
N ASP A 84 2.52 12.89 13.82
CA ASP A 84 3.18 11.61 14.11
C ASP A 84 4.15 11.18 13.00
N LEU A 85 3.98 11.68 11.77
CA LEU A 85 4.77 11.31 10.60
C LEU A 85 5.50 12.51 10.00
N GLU A 86 6.77 12.30 9.69
CA GLU A 86 7.55 13.27 8.92
C GLU A 86 7.05 13.38 7.47
N ALA A 87 7.26 14.53 6.84
CA ALA A 87 6.80 14.77 5.47
C ALA A 87 7.35 13.76 4.45
N ALA A 88 8.58 13.28 4.65
CA ALA A 88 9.20 12.24 3.83
C ALA A 88 8.49 10.89 4.02
N GLU A 89 8.15 10.51 5.25
CA GLU A 89 7.42 9.30 5.58
C GLU A 89 6.02 9.30 4.99
N VAL A 90 5.33 10.44 5.04
CA VAL A 90 4.02 10.61 4.39
C VAL A 90 4.15 10.43 2.87
N ASN A 91 5.20 10.95 2.25
CA ASN A 91 5.45 10.76 0.81
C ASN A 91 5.62 9.28 0.46
N ASP A 92 6.39 8.55 1.25
CA ASP A 92 6.67 7.13 1.04
C ASP A 92 5.42 6.28 1.26
N LEU A 93 4.67 6.57 2.32
CA LEU A 93 3.39 5.93 2.59
C LEU A 93 2.37 6.17 1.46
N VAL A 94 2.28 7.39 0.95
CA VAL A 94 1.43 7.72 -0.22
C VAL A 94 1.89 6.94 -1.45
N ALA A 95 3.19 6.83 -1.70
CA ALA A 95 3.74 6.08 -2.83
C ALA A 95 3.40 4.58 -2.71
N PHE A 96 3.49 4.01 -1.51
CA PHE A 96 3.09 2.65 -1.24
C PHE A 96 1.59 2.45 -1.49
N LEU A 97 0.72 3.24 -0.88
CA LEU A 97 -0.74 3.11 -1.04
C LEU A 97 -1.19 3.34 -2.49
N ARG A 98 -0.54 4.23 -3.23
CA ARG A 98 -0.80 4.41 -4.67
C ARG A 98 -0.41 3.18 -5.50
N SER A 99 0.52 2.37 -5.02
CA SER A 99 0.90 1.11 -5.66
C SER A 99 -0.08 -0.03 -5.38
N CYS A 100 -0.92 0.08 -4.34
CA CYS A 100 -1.98 -0.87 -4.01
C CYS A 100 -3.11 -0.76 -5.03
N ARG A 101 -3.05 -1.55 -6.10
CA ARG A 101 -3.96 -1.48 -7.26
C ARG A 101 -4.65 -2.81 -7.55
N GLU A 102 -4.70 -3.71 -6.60
CA GLU A 102 -5.41 -4.98 -6.74
C GLU A 102 -6.92 -4.75 -6.93
N LYS A 103 -7.54 -5.57 -7.74
CA LYS A 103 -9.01 -5.60 -7.78
C LYS A 103 -9.48 -6.26 -6.48
N PRO A 104 -10.51 -5.71 -5.80
CA PRO A 104 -11.09 -6.39 -4.65
C PRO A 104 -11.47 -7.80 -5.09
N LYS A 105 -10.85 -8.79 -4.50
CA LYS A 105 -11.28 -10.18 -4.67
C LYS A 105 -12.65 -10.25 -4.04
N LYS A 106 -13.66 -10.58 -4.84
CA LYS A 106 -15.00 -10.91 -4.35
C LYS A 106 -14.78 -11.96 -3.26
N GLN A 107 -15.01 -11.58 -2.00
CA GLN A 107 -14.99 -12.55 -0.91
C GLN A 107 -16.05 -13.57 -1.25
N THR A 108 -15.62 -14.72 -1.74
CA THR A 108 -16.45 -15.90 -1.72
C THR A 108 -16.52 -16.26 -0.25
N SER A 109 -17.62 -15.88 0.39
CA SER A 109 -17.95 -16.38 1.70
C SER A 109 -18.09 -17.89 1.55
N THR A 110 -17.01 -18.60 1.83
CA THR A 110 -17.08 -20.04 2.07
C THR A 110 -17.87 -20.18 3.36
N PRO A 111 -19.06 -20.79 3.35
CA PRO A 111 -19.76 -21.08 4.58
C PRO A 111 -18.83 -21.93 5.44
N ALA A 112 -18.66 -21.54 6.69
CA ALA A 112 -17.95 -22.35 7.66
C ALA A 112 -18.50 -23.78 7.61
N PRO A 113 -17.65 -24.82 7.58
CA PRO A 113 -18.14 -26.18 7.64
C PRO A 113 -18.93 -26.33 8.95
N HIS A 114 -20.22 -26.61 8.81
CA HIS A 114 -21.03 -27.01 9.92
C HIS A 114 -20.39 -28.25 10.55
N LEU A 115 -19.83 -28.08 11.72
CA LEU A 115 -19.53 -29.19 12.60
C LEU A 115 -20.86 -29.85 12.94
N GLU A 116 -21.22 -30.83 12.13
CA GLU A 116 -22.28 -31.75 12.42
C GLU A 116 -21.90 -32.52 13.67
N LYS A 117 -22.53 -32.13 14.76
CA LYS A 117 -22.47 -32.90 16.01
C LYS A 117 -23.19 -34.23 15.76
N ASN A 118 -22.44 -35.23 15.36
CA ASN A 118 -22.89 -36.60 15.53
C ASN A 118 -23.00 -36.88 17.02
N ALA A 119 -24.19 -36.73 17.55
CA ALA A 119 -24.58 -37.33 18.81
C ALA A 119 -24.59 -38.84 18.62
N LEU A 120 -23.57 -39.50 19.17
CA LEU A 120 -23.59 -40.92 19.35
C LEU A 120 -24.36 -41.23 20.64
N HIS A 121 -25.41 -41.97 20.46
CA HIS A 121 -25.96 -42.83 21.50
C HIS A 121 -25.11 -44.08 21.66
#